data_e29f11da67f5329561a73a8420ed2022
#
_entry.id   e29f11da67f5329561a73a8420ed2022
#
_cell.length_a   1.000
_cell.length_b   1.000
_cell.length_c   1.000
_cell.angle_alpha   90.00
_cell.angle_beta   90.00
_cell.angle_gamma   90.00
#
_symmetry.space_group_name_H-M   'P 1'
#
loop_
_entity.id
_entity.type
_entity.pdbx_description
1 polymer ?
#
loop_
_entity_poly.entity_id
_entity_poly.type
_entity_poly.pdbx_seq_one_letter_code
_entity_poly.pdbx_strand_id
1 'polypeptide(L)'
;MSERKIGLAIKRRRKELGLSQSELVSRLGYKDHSTLAKVETGVNDITVDTLFKYAKALDISVTDLLNYSLDEAKGIYHLGFDCLPTLPNIHDCKVERITVGKDSLLLVFEKDIARHDSVRFHHPRADSLEIEYRLADEPELYLAKGGRIIPAPYETLKDLVNEGLIYLCEYVGYKSVIIKLCGASLAILNLNVNQVDYRWIE
;
A
#
# COMPACT_ATOMS: atom_id res chain seq x y z
N MET A 1 9.29 -14.77 -7.12
CA MET A 1 9.67 -13.71 -6.16
C MET A 1 11.15 -13.84 -5.88
N SER A 2 11.93 -12.76 -5.89
CA SER A 2 13.39 -12.89 -5.66
C SER A 2 13.63 -13.06 -4.16
N GLU A 3 14.37 -14.10 -3.77
CA GLU A 3 14.76 -14.45 -2.40
C GLU A 3 15.43 -13.28 -1.67
N ARG A 4 16.16 -12.46 -2.41
CA ARG A 4 16.76 -11.21 -1.92
C ARG A 4 15.74 -10.24 -1.32
N LYS A 5 14.52 -10.19 -1.87
CA LYS A 5 13.45 -9.31 -1.37
C LYS A 5 12.92 -9.78 -0.02
N ILE A 6 12.76 -11.09 0.17
CA ILE A 6 12.28 -11.67 1.42
C ILE A 6 13.31 -11.45 2.53
N GLY A 7 14.61 -11.63 2.25
CA GLY A 7 15.68 -11.38 3.21
C GLY A 7 15.70 -9.93 3.70
N LEU A 8 15.49 -8.98 2.80
CA LEU A 8 15.38 -7.56 3.15
C LEU A 8 14.16 -7.27 4.01
N ALA A 9 13.00 -7.88 3.72
CA ALA A 9 11.78 -7.76 4.52
C ALA A 9 12.00 -8.26 5.97
N ILE A 10 12.66 -9.42 6.12
CA ILE A 10 13.05 -9.96 7.42
C ILE A 10 13.93 -8.98 8.19
N LYS A 11 14.95 -8.42 7.54
CA LYS A 11 15.86 -7.44 8.13
C LYS A 11 15.15 -6.17 8.56
N ARG A 12 14.25 -5.65 7.75
CA ARG A 12 13.46 -4.45 8.04
C ARG A 12 12.57 -4.69 9.25
N ARG A 13 11.76 -5.74 9.24
CA ARG A 13 10.86 -6.06 10.35
C ARG A 13 11.62 -6.30 11.66
N ARG A 14 12.78 -6.96 11.61
CA ARG A 14 13.65 -7.11 12.77
C ARG A 14 14.06 -5.76 13.36
N LYS A 15 14.48 -4.82 12.50
CA LYS A 15 14.88 -3.47 12.93
C LYS A 15 13.73 -2.68 13.51
N GLU A 16 12.52 -2.77 12.95
CA GLU A 16 11.31 -2.13 13.46
C GLU A 16 10.96 -2.62 14.86
N LEU A 17 11.18 -3.91 15.13
CA LEU A 17 11.04 -4.48 16.48
C LEU A 17 12.20 -4.14 17.42
N GLY A 18 13.20 -3.36 16.98
CA GLY A 18 14.39 -3.04 17.75
C GLY A 18 15.32 -4.24 18.01
N LEU A 19 15.12 -5.37 17.30
CA LEU A 19 15.88 -6.58 17.54
C LEU A 19 17.27 -6.52 16.86
N SER A 20 18.31 -6.90 17.61
CA SER A 20 19.60 -7.25 17.03
C SER A 20 19.53 -8.57 16.26
N GLN A 21 20.51 -8.85 15.41
CA GLN A 21 20.61 -10.16 14.75
C GLN A 21 20.71 -11.30 15.77
N SER A 22 21.44 -11.09 16.85
CA SER A 22 21.61 -12.07 17.95
C SER A 22 20.29 -12.42 18.61
N GLU A 23 19.45 -11.43 18.88
CA GLU A 23 18.13 -11.64 19.49
C GLU A 23 17.20 -12.39 18.56
N LEU A 24 17.18 -12.07 17.26
CA LEU A 24 16.36 -12.81 16.30
C LEU A 24 16.85 -14.25 16.13
N VAL A 25 18.16 -14.48 16.08
CA VAL A 25 18.77 -15.82 16.04
C VAL A 25 18.37 -16.65 17.27
N SER A 26 18.37 -16.02 18.46
CA SER A 26 17.91 -16.66 19.69
C SER A 26 16.42 -17.04 19.64
N ARG A 27 15.55 -16.16 19.13
CA ARG A 27 14.12 -16.44 18.93
C ARG A 27 13.85 -17.58 17.94
N LEU A 28 14.72 -17.71 16.93
CA LEU A 28 14.67 -18.77 15.93
C LEU A 28 15.21 -20.12 16.44
N GLY A 29 15.89 -20.13 17.60
CA GLY A 29 16.57 -21.31 18.15
C GLY A 29 17.81 -21.71 17.33
N TYR A 30 18.40 -20.80 16.57
CA TYR A 30 19.63 -21.06 15.81
C TYR A 30 20.86 -20.83 16.67
N LYS A 31 21.92 -21.60 16.40
CA LYS A 31 23.20 -21.51 17.13
C LYS A 31 24.19 -20.51 16.50
N ASP A 32 23.95 -20.14 15.22
CA ASP A 32 24.90 -19.33 14.44
C ASP A 32 24.22 -18.15 13.76
N HIS A 33 24.86 -16.99 13.86
CA HIS A 33 24.41 -15.74 13.25
C HIS A 33 24.64 -15.68 11.73
N SER A 34 25.58 -16.50 11.22
CA SER A 34 25.97 -16.46 9.80
C SER A 34 24.81 -16.80 8.87
N THR A 35 23.93 -17.68 9.30
CA THR A 35 22.73 -18.07 8.54
C THR A 35 21.76 -16.90 8.39
N LEU A 36 21.47 -16.16 9.46
CA LEU A 36 20.59 -15.00 9.40
C LEU A 36 21.18 -13.89 8.52
N ALA A 37 22.48 -13.60 8.65
CA ALA A 37 23.13 -12.60 7.82
C ALA A 37 23.05 -12.93 6.32
N LYS A 38 23.24 -14.20 5.95
CA LYS A 38 23.10 -14.67 4.56
C LYS A 38 21.65 -14.59 4.06
N VAL A 39 20.68 -14.88 4.91
CA VAL A 39 19.25 -14.70 4.59
C VAL A 39 18.92 -13.21 4.37
N GLU A 40 19.31 -12.33 5.30
CA GLU A 40 19.07 -10.89 5.21
C GLU A 40 19.75 -10.22 4.01
N THR A 41 20.80 -10.82 3.47
CA THR A 41 21.49 -10.36 2.26
C THR A 41 21.00 -11.04 0.98
N GLY A 42 20.14 -12.05 1.11
CA GLY A 42 19.59 -12.80 -0.02
C GLY A 42 20.60 -13.75 -0.69
N VAL A 43 21.60 -14.19 0.06
CA VAL A 43 22.60 -15.18 -0.38
C VAL A 43 22.08 -16.61 -0.21
N ASN A 44 21.27 -16.84 0.83
CA ASN A 44 20.66 -18.14 1.09
C ASN A 44 19.20 -18.15 0.69
N ASP A 45 18.79 -19.25 0.09
CA ASP A 45 17.39 -19.54 -0.22
C ASP A 45 16.59 -19.74 1.07
N ILE A 46 15.32 -19.35 1.03
CA ILE A 46 14.39 -19.50 2.13
C ILE A 46 13.32 -20.53 1.72
N THR A 47 13.32 -21.67 2.42
CA THR A 47 12.25 -22.65 2.25
C THR A 47 10.95 -22.15 2.91
N VAL A 48 9.80 -22.68 2.49
CA VAL A 48 8.50 -22.33 3.07
C VAL A 48 8.48 -22.52 4.58
N ASP A 49 9.01 -23.65 5.08
CA ASP A 49 9.10 -23.94 6.52
C ASP A 49 9.96 -22.91 7.27
N THR A 50 11.04 -22.46 6.64
CA THR A 50 11.92 -21.44 7.21
C THR A 50 11.22 -20.09 7.25
N LEU A 51 10.45 -19.75 6.22
CA LEU A 51 9.65 -18.52 6.16
C LEU A 51 8.62 -18.46 7.30
N PHE A 52 7.91 -19.57 7.59
CA PHE A 52 7.00 -19.67 8.75
C PHE A 52 7.72 -19.43 10.07
N LYS A 53 8.94 -19.96 10.25
CA LYS A 53 9.74 -19.72 11.46
C LYS A 53 10.13 -18.26 11.62
N TYR A 54 10.54 -17.60 10.55
CA TYR A 54 10.85 -16.16 10.57
C TYR A 54 9.60 -15.32 10.88
N ALA A 55 8.49 -15.58 10.22
CA ALA A 55 7.24 -14.87 10.46
C ALA A 55 6.82 -14.96 11.94
N LYS A 56 6.85 -16.15 12.52
CA LYS A 56 6.57 -16.39 13.94
C LYS A 56 7.54 -15.65 14.87
N ALA A 57 8.84 -15.68 14.58
CA ALA A 57 9.86 -15.04 15.42
C ALA A 57 9.81 -13.49 15.35
N LEU A 58 9.25 -12.95 14.25
CA LEU A 58 9.07 -11.53 14.00
C LEU A 58 7.67 -11.02 14.35
N ASP A 59 6.83 -11.87 14.93
CA ASP A 59 5.45 -11.55 15.32
C ASP A 59 4.65 -10.93 14.17
N ILE A 60 4.64 -11.61 13.04
CA ILE A 60 3.95 -11.19 11.81
C ILE A 60 3.42 -12.41 11.06
N SER A 61 2.34 -12.26 10.28
CA SER A 61 1.88 -13.34 9.42
C SER A 61 2.85 -13.58 8.24
N VAL A 62 2.85 -14.79 7.68
CA VAL A 62 3.65 -15.08 6.48
C VAL A 62 3.23 -14.19 5.32
N THR A 63 1.92 -13.95 5.17
CA THR A 63 1.35 -13.08 4.15
C THR A 63 1.87 -11.65 4.30
N ASP A 64 1.87 -11.11 5.52
CA ASP A 64 2.37 -9.77 5.78
C ASP A 64 3.89 -9.69 5.55
N LEU A 65 4.66 -10.72 5.95
CA LEU A 65 6.09 -10.75 5.70
C LEU A 65 6.42 -10.81 4.18
N LEU A 66 5.63 -11.51 3.39
CA LEU A 66 5.74 -11.50 1.94
C LEU A 66 5.36 -10.14 1.35
N ASN A 67 4.34 -9.49 1.88
CA ASN A 67 3.93 -8.15 1.49
C ASN A 67 4.99 -7.10 1.82
N TYR A 68 5.65 -7.21 2.99
CA TYR A 68 6.84 -6.40 3.32
C TYR A 68 7.92 -6.44 2.24
N SER A 69 8.07 -7.58 1.56
CA SER A 69 9.04 -7.71 0.46
C SER A 69 8.61 -7.01 -0.82
N LEU A 70 7.31 -6.69 -0.96
CA LEU A 70 6.75 -5.97 -2.10
C LEU A 70 6.81 -4.46 -1.88
N ASP A 71 6.63 -3.97 -0.65
CA ASP A 71 6.68 -2.55 -0.29
C ASP A 71 8.06 -1.90 -0.51
N GLU A 72 9.14 -2.68 -0.51
CA GLU A 72 10.49 -2.16 -0.81
C GLU A 72 10.72 -1.83 -2.29
N ALA A 73 9.85 -2.26 -3.18
CA ALA A 73 9.92 -1.90 -4.59
C ALA A 73 9.08 -0.64 -4.84
N LYS A 74 9.52 0.52 -4.28
CA LYS A 74 9.08 1.87 -4.65
C LYS A 74 7.59 2.05 -4.95
N GLY A 75 6.66 1.51 -4.18
CA GLY A 75 5.25 1.85 -4.31
C GLY A 75 4.67 1.85 -5.74
N ILE A 76 5.25 1.08 -6.66
CA ILE A 76 4.79 0.98 -8.05
C ILE A 76 4.14 -0.37 -8.23
N TYR A 77 2.87 -0.38 -8.62
CA TYR A 77 2.20 -1.60 -9.01
C TYR A 77 1.98 -1.66 -10.51
N HIS A 78 2.27 -2.79 -11.08
CA HIS A 78 1.71 -3.14 -12.37
C HIS A 78 0.48 -4.01 -12.10
N LEU A 79 -0.70 -3.51 -12.46
CA LEU A 79 -1.93 -4.28 -12.34
C LEU A 79 -1.90 -5.42 -13.36
N GLY A 80 -1.72 -6.64 -12.87
CA GLY A 80 -1.69 -7.86 -13.67
C GLY A 80 -2.23 -9.04 -12.88
N PHE A 81 -2.44 -10.20 -13.55
CA PHE A 81 -2.99 -11.40 -12.90
C PHE A 81 -2.12 -11.93 -11.76
N ASP A 82 -0.83 -11.65 -11.77
CA ASP A 82 0.14 -12.28 -10.87
C ASP A 82 0.41 -11.47 -9.58
N CYS A 83 -0.11 -10.25 -9.48
CA CYS A 83 0.17 -9.38 -8.34
C CYS A 83 -1.04 -8.48 -8.04
N LEU A 84 -1.97 -8.95 -7.22
CA LEU A 84 -2.86 -8.04 -6.52
C LEU A 84 -2.01 -7.38 -5.41
N PRO A 85 -1.78 -6.06 -5.46
CA PRO A 85 -1.02 -5.39 -4.43
C PRO A 85 -1.76 -5.45 -3.11
N THR A 86 -1.03 -5.61 -2.03
CA THR A 86 -1.56 -5.30 -0.71
C THR A 86 -1.57 -3.79 -0.60
N LEU A 87 -2.74 -3.22 -0.77
CA LEU A 87 -2.93 -1.78 -0.68
C LEU A 87 -2.83 -1.34 0.79
N PRO A 88 -2.23 -0.17 1.06
CA PRO A 88 -2.25 0.38 2.39
C PRO A 88 -3.69 0.62 2.81
N ASN A 89 -4.03 0.25 4.04
CA ASN A 89 -5.34 0.57 4.58
C ASN A 89 -5.38 2.05 4.96
N ILE A 90 -5.87 2.87 4.04
CA ILE A 90 -6.02 4.33 4.17
C ILE A 90 -7.48 4.76 4.32
N HIS A 91 -8.32 3.85 4.80
CA HIS A 91 -9.72 4.14 5.12
C HIS A 91 -9.80 5.32 6.11
N ASP A 92 -10.74 6.21 5.88
CA ASP A 92 -10.99 7.43 6.64
C ASP A 92 -9.90 8.51 6.53
N CYS A 93 -8.88 8.32 5.70
CA CYS A 93 -7.89 9.36 5.44
C CYS A 93 -8.49 10.43 4.52
N LYS A 94 -8.21 11.71 4.85
CA LYS A 94 -8.70 12.83 4.06
C LYS A 94 -7.88 13.01 2.80
N VAL A 95 -8.53 13.20 1.67
CA VAL A 95 -7.90 13.62 0.42
C VAL A 95 -7.82 15.15 0.42
N GLU A 96 -6.62 15.69 0.43
CA GLU A 96 -6.39 17.15 0.44
C GLU A 96 -6.34 17.77 -0.94
N ARG A 97 -5.86 17.00 -1.92
CA ARG A 97 -5.75 17.50 -3.30
C ARG A 97 -5.95 16.37 -4.30
N ILE A 98 -6.64 16.71 -5.37
CA ILE A 98 -6.77 15.88 -6.56
C ILE A 98 -6.24 16.66 -7.76
N THR A 99 -5.34 16.03 -8.50
CA THR A 99 -4.85 16.58 -9.76
C THR A 99 -5.27 15.66 -10.90
N VAL A 100 -6.07 16.19 -11.81
CA VAL A 100 -6.53 15.50 -13.01
C VAL A 100 -5.62 15.89 -14.14
N GLY A 101 -4.76 14.97 -14.58
CA GLY A 101 -3.95 15.09 -15.78
C GLY A 101 -4.67 14.52 -17.01
N LYS A 102 -4.01 14.58 -18.18
CA LYS A 102 -4.55 13.98 -19.41
C LYS A 102 -4.63 12.45 -19.28
N ASP A 103 -3.57 11.82 -18.80
CA ASP A 103 -3.42 10.37 -18.72
C ASP A 103 -3.08 9.93 -17.27
N SER A 104 -3.43 10.76 -16.27
CA SER A 104 -3.16 10.47 -14.86
C SER A 104 -4.14 11.15 -13.91
N LEU A 105 -4.35 10.50 -12.78
CA LEU A 105 -5.05 11.02 -11.62
C LEU A 105 -4.12 10.91 -10.42
N LEU A 106 -3.83 12.05 -9.76
CA LEU A 106 -3.04 12.10 -8.54
C LEU A 106 -3.94 12.45 -7.36
N LEU A 107 -3.96 11.60 -6.34
CA LEU A 107 -4.54 11.87 -5.04
C LEU A 107 -3.41 12.20 -4.06
N VAL A 108 -3.54 13.31 -3.35
CA VAL A 108 -2.63 13.70 -2.25
C VAL A 108 -3.43 13.69 -0.96
N PHE A 109 -2.96 12.94 0.02
CA PHE A 109 -3.60 12.79 1.30
C PHE A 109 -3.10 13.81 2.32
N GLU A 110 -3.84 13.93 3.39
CA GLU A 110 -3.58 14.84 4.50
C GLU A 110 -2.20 14.63 5.14
N LYS A 111 -1.70 15.68 5.79
CA LYS A 111 -0.51 15.60 6.62
C LYS A 111 -0.80 14.87 7.93
N ASP A 112 0.29 14.37 8.56
CA ASP A 112 0.20 13.54 9.77
C ASP A 112 -0.72 12.31 9.56
N ILE A 113 -0.64 11.72 8.37
CA ILE A 113 -1.47 10.56 8.00
C ILE A 113 -1.21 9.36 8.93
N ALA A 114 -0.01 9.27 9.54
CA ALA A 114 0.33 8.24 10.52
C ALA A 114 -0.45 8.37 11.84
N ARG A 115 -1.27 9.42 12.05
CA ARG A 115 -2.22 9.48 13.17
C ARG A 115 -3.30 8.39 13.08
N HIS A 116 -3.62 7.92 11.86
CA HIS A 116 -4.52 6.80 11.65
C HIS A 116 -3.81 5.49 11.99
N ASP A 117 -4.40 4.69 12.90
CA ASP A 117 -3.79 3.44 13.38
C ASP A 117 -3.47 2.46 12.25
N SER A 118 -4.32 2.39 11.24
CA SER A 118 -4.14 1.55 10.05
C SER A 118 -2.89 1.92 9.24
N VAL A 119 -2.56 3.20 9.16
CA VAL A 119 -1.36 3.70 8.49
C VAL A 119 -0.14 3.54 9.40
N ARG A 120 -0.26 3.99 10.66
CA ARG A 120 0.84 3.97 11.64
C ARG A 120 1.44 2.59 11.84
N PHE A 121 0.62 1.55 11.77
CA PHE A 121 1.09 0.18 11.93
C PHE A 121 2.11 -0.22 10.85
N HIS A 122 1.93 0.23 9.62
CA HIS A 122 2.78 -0.10 8.49
C HIS A 122 3.80 0.99 8.15
N HIS A 123 3.41 2.26 8.34
CA HIS A 123 4.19 3.44 7.97
C HIS A 123 4.23 4.47 9.10
N PRO A 124 4.91 4.16 10.24
CA PRO A 124 4.86 4.98 11.46
C PRO A 124 5.47 6.38 11.32
N ARG A 125 6.25 6.63 10.26
CA ARG A 125 6.89 7.92 9.98
C ARG A 125 6.29 8.66 8.80
N ALA A 126 5.20 8.16 8.25
CA ALA A 126 4.56 8.81 7.12
C ALA A 126 3.91 10.13 7.53
N ASP A 127 4.33 11.23 6.91
CA ASP A 127 3.65 12.53 7.04
C ASP A 127 2.45 12.61 6.10
N SER A 128 2.58 12.10 4.87
CA SER A 128 1.52 12.09 3.88
C SER A 128 1.65 10.90 2.92
N LEU A 129 0.66 10.71 2.03
CA LEU A 129 0.66 9.74 0.95
C LEU A 129 0.25 10.42 -0.34
N GLU A 130 0.93 10.09 -1.43
CA GLU A 130 0.53 10.41 -2.79
C GLU A 130 0.24 9.11 -3.55
N ILE A 131 -0.90 9.06 -4.26
CA ILE A 131 -1.25 7.94 -5.14
C ILE A 131 -1.45 8.50 -6.55
N GLU A 132 -0.64 8.04 -7.49
CA GLU A 132 -0.77 8.37 -8.90
C GLU A 132 -1.29 7.17 -9.68
N TYR A 133 -2.45 7.33 -10.30
CA TYR A 133 -3.05 6.37 -11.22
C TYR A 133 -2.71 6.79 -12.65
N ARG A 134 -1.98 5.96 -13.40
CA ARG A 134 -1.74 6.15 -14.83
C ARG A 134 -2.87 5.52 -15.61
N LEU A 135 -3.68 6.37 -16.22
CA LEU A 135 -4.92 5.99 -16.87
C LEU A 135 -4.65 5.37 -18.25
N ALA A 136 -5.44 4.36 -18.58
CA ALA A 136 -5.45 3.75 -19.91
C ALA A 136 -6.48 4.44 -20.83
N ASP A 137 -7.53 4.99 -20.24
CA ASP A 137 -8.61 5.72 -20.91
C ASP A 137 -9.23 6.76 -19.96
N GLU A 138 -10.29 7.43 -20.42
CA GLU A 138 -10.99 8.45 -19.64
C GLU A 138 -11.73 7.81 -18.45
N PRO A 139 -11.53 8.33 -17.21
CA PRO A 139 -12.17 7.79 -16.02
C PRO A 139 -13.67 8.13 -15.97
N GLU A 140 -14.41 7.27 -15.30
CA GLU A 140 -15.83 7.48 -15.04
C GLU A 140 -16.06 7.91 -13.59
N LEU A 141 -16.83 8.98 -13.41
CA LEU A 141 -17.27 9.46 -12.09
C LEU A 141 -18.77 9.28 -11.93
N TYR A 142 -19.16 8.73 -10.80
CA TYR A 142 -20.54 8.59 -10.38
C TYR A 142 -20.76 9.23 -9.01
N LEU A 143 -21.86 9.97 -8.85
CA LEU A 143 -22.25 10.60 -7.59
C LEU A 143 -23.57 10.04 -7.08
N ALA A 144 -23.66 9.81 -5.78
CA ALA A 144 -24.92 9.45 -5.15
C ALA A 144 -25.73 10.72 -4.84
N LYS A 145 -26.89 10.86 -5.50
CA LYS A 145 -27.84 11.97 -5.27
C LYS A 145 -29.25 11.43 -5.14
N GLY A 146 -29.95 11.81 -4.06
CA GLY A 146 -31.36 11.42 -3.86
C GLY A 146 -31.59 9.91 -3.86
N GLY A 147 -30.67 9.12 -3.31
CA GLY A 147 -30.74 7.65 -3.29
C GLY A 147 -30.45 6.96 -4.63
N ARG A 148 -29.97 7.68 -5.62
CA ARG A 148 -29.56 7.16 -6.93
C ARG A 148 -28.10 7.45 -7.20
N ILE A 149 -27.45 6.55 -7.93
CA ILE A 149 -26.09 6.74 -8.45
C ILE A 149 -26.24 7.26 -9.88
N ILE A 150 -25.69 8.44 -10.16
CA ILE A 150 -25.79 9.11 -11.46
C ILE A 150 -24.39 9.47 -11.97
N PRO A 151 -24.12 9.36 -13.27
CA PRO A 151 -22.86 9.79 -13.85
C PRO A 151 -22.67 11.30 -13.68
N ALA A 152 -21.42 11.71 -13.49
CA ALA A 152 -21.03 13.12 -13.39
C ALA A 152 -19.79 13.38 -14.23
N PRO A 153 -19.59 14.63 -14.69
CA PRO A 153 -18.34 15.01 -15.35
C PRO A 153 -17.14 14.76 -14.43
N TYR A 154 -16.10 14.15 -14.94
CA TYR A 154 -14.92 13.79 -14.17
C TYR A 154 -14.21 15.01 -13.55
N GLU A 155 -14.26 16.16 -14.22
CA GLU A 155 -13.71 17.41 -13.73
C GLU A 155 -14.31 17.88 -12.40
N THR A 156 -15.55 17.49 -12.12
CA THR A 156 -16.28 17.78 -10.86
C THR A 156 -15.54 17.21 -9.64
N LEU A 157 -14.68 16.22 -9.84
CA LEU A 157 -13.90 15.60 -8.77
C LEU A 157 -13.04 16.61 -8.01
N LYS A 158 -12.52 17.65 -8.70
CA LYS A 158 -11.71 18.72 -8.08
C LYS A 158 -12.54 19.54 -7.09
N ASP A 159 -13.81 19.75 -7.38
CA ASP A 159 -14.69 20.57 -6.54
C ASP A 159 -15.06 19.83 -5.25
N LEU A 160 -15.18 18.50 -5.32
CA LEU A 160 -15.51 17.65 -4.16
C LEU A 160 -14.43 17.69 -3.06
N VAL A 161 -13.18 17.97 -3.38
CA VAL A 161 -12.09 18.10 -2.40
C VAL A 161 -12.36 19.26 -1.44
N ASN A 162 -12.87 20.37 -1.94
CA ASN A 162 -13.18 21.55 -1.12
C ASN A 162 -14.29 21.28 -0.10
N GLU A 163 -15.09 20.24 -0.31
CA GLU A 163 -16.19 19.80 0.57
C GLU A 163 -15.72 18.82 1.67
N GLY A 164 -14.42 18.52 1.73
CA GLY A 164 -13.86 17.61 2.74
C GLY A 164 -13.98 16.14 2.34
N LEU A 165 -13.31 15.76 1.26
CA LEU A 165 -13.36 14.42 0.69
C LEU A 165 -12.54 13.41 1.50
N ILE A 166 -13.15 12.31 1.87
CA ILE A 166 -12.57 11.20 2.65
C ILE A 166 -12.47 9.96 1.76
N TYR A 167 -11.35 9.28 1.82
CA TYR A 167 -11.12 8.01 1.15
C TYR A 167 -11.74 6.87 1.94
N LEU A 168 -12.68 6.15 1.34
CA LEU A 168 -13.32 5.00 2.00
C LEU A 168 -12.63 3.70 1.69
N CYS A 169 -12.51 3.35 0.42
CA CYS A 169 -11.90 2.11 -0.01
C CYS A 169 -11.64 2.11 -1.52
N GLU A 170 -10.77 1.19 -1.95
CA GLU A 170 -10.62 0.86 -3.36
C GLU A 170 -10.77 -0.65 -3.58
N TYR A 171 -11.21 -1.00 -4.78
CA TYR A 171 -11.26 -2.36 -5.28
C TYR A 171 -10.38 -2.45 -6.51
N VAL A 172 -9.39 -3.31 -6.47
CA VAL A 172 -8.42 -3.47 -7.55
C VAL A 172 -8.72 -4.74 -8.32
N GLY A 173 -8.87 -4.60 -9.62
CA GLY A 173 -9.04 -5.70 -10.56
C GLY A 173 -7.92 -5.73 -11.60
N TYR A 174 -8.11 -6.56 -12.63
CA TYR A 174 -7.21 -6.57 -13.77
C TYR A 174 -7.32 -5.24 -14.54
N LYS A 175 -6.27 -4.43 -14.50
CA LYS A 175 -6.22 -3.10 -15.13
C LYS A 175 -7.39 -2.16 -14.76
N SER A 176 -8.05 -2.40 -13.65
CA SER A 176 -9.15 -1.57 -13.19
C SER A 176 -9.06 -1.28 -11.71
N VAL A 177 -9.44 -0.08 -11.33
CA VAL A 177 -9.54 0.35 -9.93
C VAL A 177 -10.87 1.07 -9.74
N ILE A 178 -11.63 0.66 -8.72
CA ILE A 178 -12.84 1.36 -8.29
C ILE A 178 -12.53 2.01 -6.94
N ILE A 179 -12.60 3.33 -6.88
CA ILE A 179 -12.36 4.09 -5.66
C ILE A 179 -13.68 4.64 -5.14
N LYS A 180 -13.92 4.49 -3.85
CA LYS A 180 -15.04 5.13 -3.16
C LYS A 180 -14.54 6.25 -2.27
N LEU A 181 -15.08 7.43 -2.46
CA LEU A 181 -14.79 8.64 -1.71
C LEU A 181 -16.09 9.18 -1.11
N CYS A 182 -16.00 9.77 0.08
CA CYS A 182 -17.15 10.34 0.78
C CYS A 182 -16.87 11.79 1.16
N GLY A 183 -17.76 12.69 0.79
CA GLY A 183 -17.80 14.09 1.20
C GLY A 183 -19.24 14.46 1.50
N ALA A 184 -19.73 15.55 0.98
CA ALA A 184 -21.16 15.90 0.99
C ALA A 184 -22.01 14.85 0.25
N SER A 185 -21.40 14.13 -0.70
CA SER A 185 -21.98 13.00 -1.43
C SER A 185 -20.98 11.86 -1.53
N LEU A 186 -21.48 10.62 -1.68
CA LEU A 186 -20.65 9.48 -2.05
C LEU A 186 -20.25 9.63 -3.53
N ALA A 187 -18.95 9.59 -3.79
CA ALA A 187 -18.37 9.55 -5.12
C ALA A 187 -17.78 8.17 -5.39
N ILE A 188 -18.01 7.64 -6.57
CA ILE A 188 -17.44 6.38 -7.05
C ILE A 188 -16.68 6.68 -8.33
N LEU A 189 -15.38 6.41 -8.32
CA LEU A 189 -14.51 6.49 -9.49
C LEU A 189 -14.26 5.10 -10.04
N ASN A 190 -14.47 4.94 -11.33
CA ASN A 190 -14.08 3.76 -12.07
C ASN A 190 -12.93 4.13 -13.01
N LEU A 191 -11.77 3.54 -12.77
CA LEU A 191 -10.53 3.83 -13.49
C LEU A 191 -10.06 2.60 -14.24
N ASN A 192 -9.74 2.74 -15.51
CA ASN A 192 -8.90 1.80 -16.22
C ASN A 192 -7.46 2.31 -16.16
N VAL A 193 -6.56 1.51 -15.62
CA VAL A 193 -5.21 1.93 -15.30
C VAL A 193 -4.15 0.98 -15.85
N ASN A 194 -3.01 1.54 -16.25
CA ASN A 194 -1.84 0.79 -16.65
C ASN A 194 -0.88 0.56 -15.47
N GLN A 195 -0.90 1.50 -14.50
CA GLN A 195 0.02 1.52 -13.37
C GLN A 195 -0.58 2.34 -12.25
N VAL A 196 -0.27 1.98 -11.00
CA VAL A 196 -0.55 2.77 -9.80
C VAL A 196 0.75 2.93 -9.02
N ASP A 197 1.10 4.18 -8.72
CA ASP A 197 2.30 4.54 -7.97
C ASP A 197 1.88 5.06 -6.59
N TYR A 198 2.42 4.48 -5.52
CA TYR A 198 2.23 4.94 -4.14
C TYR A 198 3.52 5.56 -3.63
N ARG A 199 3.45 6.78 -3.13
CA ARG A 199 4.60 7.49 -2.56
C ARG A 199 4.29 7.95 -1.15
N TRP A 200 4.90 7.31 -0.18
CA TRP A 200 4.90 7.79 1.20
C TRP A 200 5.87 8.95 1.34
N ILE A 201 5.39 10.04 1.96
CA ILE A 201 6.17 11.22 2.29
C ILE A 201 6.50 11.11 3.78
N GLU A 202 7.80 11.16 4.12
CA GLU A 202 8.32 11.14 5.50
C GLU A 202 8.81 12.52 5.93
#